data_64e9361d5b71f4ea4c12c8e96b4c2785
#
_entry.id   64e9361d5b71f4ea4c12c8e96b4c2785
#
_cell.length_a   1.000
_cell.length_b   1.000
_cell.length_c   1.000
_cell.angle_alpha   90.00
_cell.angle_beta   90.00
_cell.angle_gamma   90.00
#
_symmetry.space_group_name_H-M   'P 1'
#
loop_
_entity.id
_entity.type
_entity.pdbx_description
1 polymer ?
#
loop_
_entity_poly.entity_id
_entity_poly.type
_entity_poly.pdbx_seq_one_letter_code
_entity_poly.pdbx_strand_id
1 'polypeptide(L)'
;DETLIESAIAKPQQKFAYEESASIFELAASLGYGLARNHPFADGNKRIAFAAMGVFLEINGIEITATEVDAVVTILALADGSLSESEIAQWLKANHKVLS
;
A
#
# COMPACT_ATOMS: atom_id res chain seq x y z
N ASP A 1 17.94 -2.24 -2.53
CA ASP A 1 18.22 -3.65 -2.68
C ASP A 1 17.13 -4.35 -3.46
N GLU A 2 17.50 -4.97 -4.57
CA GLU A 2 16.55 -5.66 -5.46
C GLU A 2 15.79 -6.78 -4.76
N THR A 3 16.45 -7.50 -3.88
CA THR A 3 15.83 -8.60 -3.12
C THR A 3 14.68 -8.10 -2.25
N LEU A 4 14.86 -6.97 -1.59
CA LEU A 4 13.82 -6.38 -0.75
C LEU A 4 12.65 -5.86 -1.58
N ILE A 5 12.94 -5.28 -2.75
CA ILE A 5 11.90 -4.81 -3.67
C ILE A 5 11.09 -5.99 -4.19
N GLU A 6 11.75 -7.04 -4.65
CA GLU A 6 11.07 -8.24 -5.15
C GLU A 6 10.20 -8.87 -4.09
N SER A 7 10.69 -8.96 -2.86
CA SER A 7 9.97 -9.51 -1.73
C SER A 7 8.69 -8.70 -1.44
N ALA A 8 8.80 -7.37 -1.45
CA ALA A 8 7.66 -6.49 -1.21
C ALA A 8 6.61 -6.60 -2.31
N ILE A 9 7.02 -6.69 -3.57
CA ILE A 9 6.11 -6.82 -4.71
C ILE A 9 5.41 -8.17 -4.71
N ALA A 10 6.10 -9.24 -4.32
CA ALA A 10 5.53 -10.58 -4.27
C ALA A 10 4.50 -10.75 -3.16
N LYS A 11 4.55 -9.92 -2.11
CA LYS A 11 3.67 -10.05 -0.95
C LYS A 11 2.16 -10.00 -1.30
N PRO A 12 1.67 -9.06 -2.13
CA PRO A 12 0.25 -9.05 -2.49
C PRO A 12 -0.17 -10.30 -3.25
N GLN A 13 0.68 -10.83 -4.12
CA GLN A 13 0.39 -12.05 -4.88
C GLN A 13 0.27 -13.25 -3.95
N GLN A 14 1.15 -13.37 -2.97
CA GLN A 14 1.10 -14.43 -1.98
C GLN A 14 -0.16 -14.34 -1.15
N LYS A 15 -0.53 -13.14 -0.72
CA LYS A 15 -1.75 -12.91 0.05
C LYS A 15 -2.99 -13.33 -0.75
N PHE A 16 -3.06 -12.98 -2.02
CA PHE A 16 -4.17 -13.36 -2.89
C PHE A 16 -4.25 -14.87 -3.06
N ALA A 17 -3.11 -15.54 -3.22
CA ALA A 17 -3.06 -16.99 -3.41
C ALA A 17 -3.58 -17.75 -2.19
N TYR A 18 -3.33 -17.24 -0.98
CA TYR A 18 -3.73 -17.91 0.25
C TYR A 18 -5.04 -17.40 0.84
N GLU A 19 -5.46 -16.22 0.45
CA GLU A 19 -6.68 -15.59 0.95
C GLU A 19 -7.55 -15.15 -0.22
N GLU A 20 -8.26 -16.11 -0.81
CA GLU A 20 -9.09 -15.87 -2.01
C GLU A 20 -10.09 -14.73 -1.83
N SER A 21 -10.53 -14.47 -0.59
CA SER A 21 -11.48 -13.40 -0.28
C SER A 21 -10.82 -12.06 0.02
N ALA A 22 -9.50 -11.96 -0.07
CA ALA A 22 -8.80 -10.70 0.20
C ALA A 22 -9.29 -9.61 -0.74
N SER A 23 -9.65 -8.44 -0.18
CA SER A 23 -10.11 -7.32 -0.99
C SER A 23 -8.95 -6.67 -1.72
N ILE A 24 -9.26 -5.88 -2.75
CA ILE A 24 -8.26 -5.11 -3.48
C ILE A 24 -7.54 -4.12 -2.54
N PHE A 25 -8.23 -3.62 -1.51
CA PHE A 25 -7.62 -2.72 -0.52
C PHE A 25 -6.61 -3.44 0.35
N GLU A 26 -6.89 -4.69 0.73
CA GLU A 26 -5.95 -5.50 1.49
C GLU A 26 -4.70 -5.81 0.68
N LEU A 27 -4.86 -6.08 -0.61
CA LEU A 27 -3.73 -6.33 -1.51
C LEU A 27 -2.87 -5.07 -1.67
N ALA A 28 -3.50 -3.91 -1.87
CA ALA A 28 -2.79 -2.64 -1.96
C ALA A 28 -2.05 -2.32 -0.65
N ALA A 29 -2.70 -2.55 0.48
CA ALA A 29 -2.11 -2.32 1.79
C ALA A 29 -0.91 -3.24 2.03
N SER A 30 -1.02 -4.50 1.60
CA SER A 30 0.08 -5.46 1.69
C SER A 30 1.30 -4.98 0.91
N LEU A 31 1.09 -4.47 -0.30
CA LEU A 31 2.16 -3.92 -1.13
C LEU A 31 2.81 -2.71 -0.45
N GLY A 32 2.00 -1.74 -0.03
CA GLY A 32 2.51 -0.52 0.60
C GLY A 32 3.22 -0.80 1.93
N TYR A 33 2.64 -1.67 2.74
CA TYR A 33 3.24 -2.06 4.01
C TYR A 33 4.60 -2.73 3.78
N GLY A 34 4.67 -3.65 2.82
CA GLY A 34 5.92 -4.35 2.50
C GLY A 34 7.00 -3.38 2.03
N LEU A 35 6.66 -2.45 1.14
CA LEU A 35 7.63 -1.46 0.64
C LEU A 35 8.09 -0.50 1.74
N ALA A 36 7.17 -0.01 2.57
CA ALA A 36 7.49 0.94 3.63
C ALA A 36 8.34 0.30 4.74
N ARG A 37 8.05 -0.95 5.10
CA ARG A 37 8.69 -1.63 6.23
C ARG A 37 9.98 -2.34 5.88
N ASN A 38 10.14 -2.76 4.62
CA ASN A 38 11.35 -3.45 4.20
C ASN A 38 12.50 -2.51 3.86
N HIS A 39 12.23 -1.22 3.79
CA HIS A 39 13.23 -0.19 3.50
C HIS A 39 14.08 -0.49 2.25
N PRO A 40 13.47 -0.89 1.11
CA PRO A 40 14.24 -1.19 -0.09
C PRO A 40 14.98 0.01 -0.66
N PHE A 41 14.52 1.23 -0.35
CA PHE A 41 15.14 2.49 -0.74
C PHE A 41 15.40 3.33 0.51
N ALA A 42 16.64 3.77 0.70
CA ALA A 42 17.09 4.42 1.94
C ALA A 42 16.19 5.60 2.37
N ASP A 43 15.90 6.53 1.45
CA ASP A 43 15.14 7.74 1.79
C ASP A 43 13.85 7.89 1.00
N GLY A 44 13.59 7.03 0.05
CA GLY A 44 12.45 7.15 -0.85
C GLY A 44 11.32 6.16 -0.59
N ASN A 45 11.49 5.24 0.37
CA ASN A 45 10.56 4.14 0.54
C ASN A 45 9.14 4.58 0.91
N LYS A 46 8.98 5.70 1.61
CA LYS A 46 7.66 6.24 1.96
C LYS A 46 6.88 6.68 0.73
N ARG A 47 7.53 7.46 -0.16
CA ARG A 47 6.93 7.91 -1.41
C ARG A 47 6.63 6.75 -2.32
N ILE A 48 7.57 5.81 -2.41
CA ILE A 48 7.44 4.65 -3.29
C ILE A 48 6.29 3.77 -2.80
N ALA A 49 6.16 3.58 -1.49
CA ALA A 49 5.07 2.81 -0.91
C ALA A 49 3.71 3.43 -1.28
N PHE A 50 3.56 4.73 -1.12
CA PHE A 50 2.31 5.40 -1.44
C PHE A 50 2.03 5.37 -2.94
N ALA A 51 3.03 5.67 -3.77
CA ALA A 51 2.89 5.65 -5.22
C ALA A 51 2.52 4.25 -5.71
N ALA A 52 3.13 3.21 -5.15
CA ALA A 52 2.85 1.82 -5.53
C ALA A 52 1.41 1.43 -5.20
N MET A 53 0.91 1.82 -4.02
CA MET A 53 -0.49 1.58 -3.67
C MET A 53 -1.43 2.29 -4.63
N GLY A 54 -1.14 3.55 -4.96
CA GLY A 54 -1.95 4.33 -5.88
C GLY A 54 -2.00 3.74 -7.28
N VAL A 55 -0.85 3.37 -7.82
CA VAL A 55 -0.76 2.76 -9.16
C VAL A 55 -1.47 1.41 -9.18
N PHE A 56 -1.24 0.58 -8.16
CA PHE A 56 -1.90 -0.73 -8.05
C PHE A 56 -3.42 -0.57 -8.07
N LEU A 57 -3.94 0.36 -7.29
CA LEU A 57 -5.39 0.61 -7.25
C LEU A 57 -5.90 1.16 -8.57
N GLU A 58 -5.18 2.11 -9.20
CA GLU A 58 -5.57 2.66 -10.49
C GLU A 58 -5.67 1.61 -11.59
N ILE A 59 -4.71 0.70 -11.64
CA ILE A 59 -4.73 -0.42 -12.60
C ILE A 59 -6.00 -1.26 -12.40
N ASN A 60 -6.50 -1.31 -11.17
CA ASN A 60 -7.71 -2.06 -10.81
C ASN A 60 -8.97 -1.18 -10.76
N GLY A 61 -8.92 0.00 -11.35
CA GLY A 61 -10.10 0.87 -11.50
C GLY A 61 -10.47 1.67 -10.28
N ILE A 62 -9.53 1.93 -9.39
CA ILE A 62 -9.77 2.62 -8.13
C ILE A 62 -8.80 3.78 -7.95
N GLU A 63 -9.29 4.92 -7.49
CA GLU A 63 -8.47 6.10 -7.20
C GLU A 63 -8.53 6.44 -5.71
N ILE A 64 -7.38 6.81 -5.14
CA ILE A 64 -7.31 7.31 -3.77
C ILE A 64 -7.78 8.77 -3.75
N THR A 65 -8.72 9.10 -2.86
CA THR A 65 -9.33 10.43 -2.78
C THR A 65 -8.92 11.24 -1.56
N ALA A 66 -7.97 10.75 -0.76
CA ALA A 66 -7.50 11.44 0.43
C ALA A 66 -6.85 12.79 0.07
N THR A 67 -6.91 13.74 1.01
CA THR A 67 -6.17 14.99 0.87
C THR A 67 -4.68 14.71 0.94
N GLU A 68 -3.87 15.62 0.38
CA GLU A 68 -2.42 15.51 0.42
C GLU A 68 -1.90 15.42 1.86
N VAL A 69 -2.43 16.25 2.75
CA VAL A 69 -2.02 16.26 4.17
C VAL A 69 -2.34 14.93 4.83
N ASP A 70 -3.55 14.40 4.62
CA ASP A 70 -3.96 13.13 5.20
C ASP A 70 -3.11 11.98 4.67
N ALA A 71 -2.79 11.99 3.38
CA ALA A 71 -1.93 10.97 2.77
C ALA A 71 -0.52 11.01 3.39
N VAL A 72 0.05 12.19 3.58
CA VAL A 72 1.39 12.33 4.19
C VAL A 72 1.38 11.80 5.62
N VAL A 73 0.40 12.19 6.43
CA VAL A 73 0.29 11.74 7.82
C VAL A 73 0.17 10.22 7.88
N THR A 74 -0.66 9.64 7.01
CA THR A 74 -0.91 8.20 6.98
C THR A 74 0.35 7.44 6.58
N ILE A 75 1.07 7.90 5.58
CA ILE A 75 2.30 7.26 5.11
C ILE A 75 3.41 7.33 6.16
N LEU A 76 3.52 8.44 6.88
CA LEU A 76 4.48 8.54 7.98
C LEU A 76 4.15 7.54 9.09
N ALA A 77 2.88 7.40 9.43
CA ALA A 77 2.44 6.44 10.44
C ALA A 77 2.68 5.00 10.00
N LEU A 78 2.49 4.71 8.71
CA LEU A 78 2.82 3.40 8.15
C LEU A 78 4.31 3.10 8.27
N ALA A 79 5.15 4.06 7.90
CA ALA A 79 6.60 3.88 7.90
C ALA A 79 7.19 3.72 9.30
N ASP A 80 6.62 4.40 10.30
CA ASP A 80 7.13 4.31 11.68
C ASP A 80 6.54 3.13 12.47
N GLY A 81 5.61 2.40 11.88
CA GLY A 81 5.02 1.21 12.50
C GLY A 81 3.82 1.49 13.40
N SER A 82 3.36 2.74 13.49
CA SER A 82 2.18 3.05 14.31
C SER A 82 0.86 2.69 13.63
N LEU A 83 0.90 2.40 12.34
CA LEU A 83 -0.28 1.99 11.58
C LEU A 83 -0.07 0.59 11.03
N SER A 84 -1.00 -0.32 11.30
CA SER A 84 -0.90 -1.71 10.84
C SER A 84 -1.31 -1.85 9.38
N GLU A 85 -0.98 -2.99 8.80
CA GLU A 85 -1.40 -3.34 7.43
C GLU A 85 -2.93 -3.30 7.30
N SER A 86 -3.63 -3.84 8.28
CA SER A 86 -5.10 -3.85 8.30
C SER A 86 -5.68 -2.43 8.36
N GLU A 87 -5.08 -1.57 9.17
CA GLU A 87 -5.51 -0.18 9.28
C GLU A 87 -5.29 0.60 7.98
N ILE A 88 -4.21 0.32 7.26
CA ILE A 88 -3.98 0.91 5.94
C ILE A 88 -5.05 0.46 4.95
N ALA A 89 -5.42 -0.82 4.97
CA ALA A 89 -6.48 -1.32 4.09
C ALA A 89 -7.80 -0.58 4.36
N GLN A 90 -8.14 -0.38 5.63
CA GLN A 90 -9.34 0.36 6.02
C GLN A 90 -9.28 1.82 5.57
N TRP A 91 -8.11 2.45 5.71
CA TRP A 91 -7.92 3.84 5.28
C TRP A 91 -8.10 3.98 3.75
N LEU A 92 -7.52 3.06 2.99
CA LEU A 92 -7.68 3.06 1.53
C LEU A 92 -9.15 2.90 1.15
N LYS A 93 -9.84 2.00 1.80
CA LYS A 93 -11.27 1.76 1.54
C LYS A 93 -12.11 3.00 1.88
N ALA A 94 -11.76 3.71 2.95
CA ALA A 94 -12.48 4.92 3.37
C ALA A 94 -12.18 6.12 2.45
N ASN A 95 -11.11 6.08 1.68
CA ASN A 95 -10.62 7.21 0.88
C ASN A 95 -10.45 6.83 -0.58
N HIS A 96 -11.48 6.24 -1.19
CA HIS A 96 -11.41 5.83 -2.58
C HIS A 96 -12.65 6.24 -3.37
N LYS A 97 -12.49 6.23 -4.69
CA LYS A 97 -13.63 6.25 -5.61
C LYS A 97 -13.33 5.26 -6.74
N VAL A 98 -14.40 4.70 -7.29
CA VAL A 98 -14.29 3.80 -8.44
C VAL A 98 -14.17 4.64 -9.70
N LEU A 99 -13.18 4.31 -10.54
CA LEU A 99 -13.01 4.96 -11.84
C LEU A 99 -13.99 4.33 -12.81
N SER A 100 -14.72 5.16 -13.52
CA SER A 100 -15.74 4.68 -14.49
C SER A 100 -15.20 4.61 -15.91
#